data_cec52e79bd78675b2021d92439ed9784
#
_entry.id   cec52e79bd78675b2021d92439ed9784
#
_cell.length_a   1.000
_cell.length_b   1.000
_cell.length_c   1.000
_cell.angle_alpha   90.00
_cell.angle_beta   90.00
_cell.angle_gamma   90.00
#
_symmetry.space_group_name_H-M   'P 1'
#
loop_
_entity.id
_entity.type
_entity.pdbx_description
1 polymer ?
#
loop_
_entity_poly.entity_id
_entity_poly.type
_entity_poly.pdbx_seq_one_letter_code
_entity_poly.pdbx_strand_id
1 'polypeptide(L)'
;NIRAGAHYTQFLVYDFDLDGRAELICKTAPGSLDATRRYVTEAADDNEIRMIDNKADHRNQKGRVQTGEELLTVFDGLTGKAIHTVWYNPNRGYGVGGKAEYAGWGDKSTIGNRGERYLACVANLDGETKAPSAVMCRGYYTRSYLWAVDFDGKRLKTRWLHASLSDSHWRLTDGEGVVVREAKNLKSTAYGQGCHSIAVADVDDDGLDEITYGSAAIDHDGSLLYSTGL
;
A
#
# COMPACT_ATOMS: atom_id res chain seq x y z
N ASN A 1 1.68 -1.37 16.73
CA ASN A 1 2.62 -0.26 16.88
C ASN A 1 2.62 0.64 15.63
N ILE A 2 2.06 1.85 15.78
CA ILE A 2 2.09 2.86 14.71
C ILE A 2 3.41 3.60 14.78
N ARG A 3 4.07 3.79 13.64
CA ARG A 3 5.34 4.53 13.59
C ARG A 3 5.14 6.01 13.95
N ALA A 4 6.11 6.57 14.67
CA ALA A 4 6.13 8.00 14.95
C ALA A 4 6.16 8.82 13.65
N GLY A 5 5.29 9.81 13.54
CA GLY A 5 5.13 10.63 12.34
C GLY A 5 4.15 10.07 11.31
N ALA A 6 3.56 8.89 11.54
CA ALA A 6 2.52 8.36 10.67
C ALA A 6 1.30 9.30 10.64
N HIS A 7 0.82 9.56 9.43
CA HIS A 7 -0.43 10.26 9.19
C HIS A 7 -1.37 9.32 8.45
N TYR A 8 -2.56 9.21 9.00
CA TYR A 8 -3.63 8.33 8.54
C TYR A 8 -3.26 6.84 8.64
N THR A 9 -4.11 6.08 9.29
CA THR A 9 -4.09 4.62 9.25
C THR A 9 -5.24 4.22 8.36
N GLN A 10 -4.93 3.83 7.13
CA GLN A 10 -5.93 3.53 6.14
C GLN A 10 -6.52 2.15 6.35
N PHE A 11 -7.82 2.05 6.19
CA PHE A 11 -8.55 0.79 6.10
C PHE A 11 -9.61 0.90 5.01
N LEU A 12 -9.90 -0.22 4.38
CA LEU A 12 -10.94 -0.35 3.36
C LEU A 12 -11.92 -1.43 3.81
N VAL A 13 -13.21 -1.14 3.65
CA VAL A 13 -14.29 -2.10 3.89
C VAL A 13 -15.08 -2.21 2.58
N TYR A 14 -14.98 -3.35 1.95
CA TYR A 14 -15.64 -3.61 0.68
C TYR A 14 -15.73 -5.13 0.44
N ASP A 15 -16.61 -5.55 -0.46
CA ASP A 15 -16.71 -6.93 -0.94
C ASP A 15 -15.66 -7.15 -2.04
N PHE A 16 -14.46 -7.61 -1.60
CA PHE A 16 -13.29 -7.71 -2.47
C PHE A 16 -13.25 -9.00 -3.30
N ASP A 17 -14.07 -10.00 -2.99
CA ASP A 17 -14.15 -11.26 -3.74
C ASP A 17 -15.53 -11.51 -4.36
N LEU A 18 -16.46 -10.56 -4.19
CA LEU A 18 -17.84 -10.59 -4.71
C LEU A 18 -18.67 -11.76 -4.16
N ASP A 19 -18.42 -12.16 -2.91
CA ASP A 19 -19.20 -13.21 -2.22
C ASP A 19 -20.49 -12.65 -1.56
N GLY A 20 -20.71 -11.34 -1.61
CA GLY A 20 -21.82 -10.62 -1.01
C GLY A 20 -21.58 -10.18 0.43
N ARG A 21 -20.36 -10.28 0.93
CA ARG A 21 -19.93 -9.84 2.27
C ARG A 21 -18.68 -8.96 2.14
N ALA A 22 -18.60 -7.98 3.00
CA ALA A 22 -17.42 -7.11 2.99
C ALA A 22 -16.28 -7.69 3.81
N GLU A 23 -15.06 -7.54 3.34
CA GLU A 23 -13.82 -7.69 4.08
C GLU A 23 -13.35 -6.36 4.63
N LEU A 24 -12.49 -6.41 5.63
CA LEU A 24 -11.69 -5.29 6.09
C LEU A 24 -10.23 -5.52 5.68
N ILE A 25 -9.70 -4.63 4.83
CA ILE A 25 -8.27 -4.61 4.50
C ILE A 25 -7.62 -3.41 5.18
N CYS A 26 -6.58 -3.63 5.96
CA CYS A 26 -5.85 -2.54 6.59
C CYS A 26 -4.38 -2.86 6.84
N LYS A 27 -3.58 -1.79 6.97
CA LYS A 27 -2.21 -1.89 7.45
C LYS A 27 -2.19 -2.36 8.90
N THR A 28 -1.41 -3.38 9.18
CA THR A 28 -1.21 -3.94 10.50
C THR A 28 0.28 -3.97 10.87
N ALA A 29 0.58 -4.42 12.07
CA ALA A 29 1.93 -4.62 12.56
C ALA A 29 2.00 -5.89 13.43
N PRO A 30 3.18 -6.47 13.66
CA PRO A 30 3.35 -7.52 14.64
C PRO A 30 2.77 -7.13 16.01
N GLY A 31 2.21 -8.11 16.70
CA GLY A 31 1.48 -7.89 17.96
C GLY A 31 0.02 -7.48 17.78
N SER A 32 -0.46 -7.20 16.55
CA SER A 32 -1.89 -7.04 16.28
C SER A 32 -2.63 -8.37 16.44
N LEU A 33 -3.79 -8.32 17.07
CA LEU A 33 -4.66 -9.49 17.27
C LEU A 33 -5.93 -9.33 16.45
N ASP A 34 -6.40 -10.42 15.88
CA ASP A 34 -7.72 -10.51 15.30
C ASP A 34 -8.82 -10.70 16.38
N ALA A 35 -10.09 -10.76 15.97
CA ALA A 35 -11.21 -10.93 16.88
C ALA A 35 -11.20 -12.30 17.62
N THR A 36 -10.47 -13.28 17.11
CA THR A 36 -10.26 -14.59 17.77
C THR A 36 -9.07 -14.59 18.74
N ARG A 37 -8.41 -13.43 18.92
CA ARG A 37 -7.23 -13.20 19.76
C ARG A 37 -5.97 -13.92 19.26
N ARG A 38 -5.90 -14.24 17.99
CA ARG A 38 -4.69 -14.74 17.33
C ARG A 38 -3.91 -13.59 16.73
N TYR A 39 -2.59 -13.71 16.68
CA TYR A 39 -1.76 -12.72 16.00
C TYR A 39 -2.00 -12.76 14.50
N VAL A 40 -2.09 -11.58 13.89
CA VAL A 40 -2.26 -11.46 12.42
C VAL A 40 -1.13 -12.14 11.64
N THR A 41 0.06 -12.25 12.21
CA THR A 41 1.20 -12.97 11.62
C THR A 41 0.91 -14.46 11.41
N GLU A 42 0.00 -15.06 12.18
CA GLU A 42 -0.37 -16.46 12.03
C GLU A 42 -1.22 -16.72 10.77
N ALA A 43 -1.81 -15.68 10.20
CA ALA A 43 -2.59 -15.75 8.96
C ALA A 43 -1.72 -15.60 7.70
N ALA A 44 -0.41 -15.50 7.81
CA ALA A 44 0.50 -15.42 6.67
C ALA A 44 0.86 -16.80 6.12
N ASP A 45 1.04 -16.89 4.80
CA ASP A 45 1.67 -18.04 4.15
C ASP A 45 3.21 -17.96 4.24
N ASP A 46 3.74 -16.73 4.30
CA ASP A 46 5.18 -16.47 4.41
C ASP A 46 5.72 -16.84 5.80
N ASN A 47 6.70 -17.73 5.83
CA ASN A 47 7.32 -18.18 7.07
C ASN A 47 8.09 -17.06 7.79
N GLU A 48 8.66 -16.09 7.07
CA GLU A 48 9.34 -14.95 7.70
C GLU A 48 8.34 -14.12 8.52
N ILE A 49 7.13 -13.88 7.99
CA ILE A 49 6.07 -13.19 8.73
C ILE A 49 5.62 -14.01 9.95
N ARG A 50 5.43 -15.31 9.78
CA ARG A 50 4.98 -16.20 10.88
C ARG A 50 5.97 -16.31 12.04
N MET A 51 7.26 -16.09 11.75
CA MET A 51 8.34 -16.17 12.76
C MET A 51 8.66 -14.83 13.41
N ILE A 52 7.97 -13.74 13.05
CA ILE A 52 8.19 -12.43 13.68
C ILE A 52 7.87 -12.49 15.18
N ASP A 53 8.71 -11.89 16.00
CA ASP A 53 8.43 -11.72 17.43
C ASP A 53 7.31 -10.69 17.65
N ASN A 54 6.10 -11.18 17.86
CA ASN A 54 4.92 -10.37 18.11
C ASN A 54 4.98 -9.55 19.42
N LYS A 55 5.96 -9.78 20.26
CA LYS A 55 6.18 -9.07 21.54
C LYS A 55 7.33 -8.08 21.48
N ALA A 56 8.04 -7.99 20.36
CA ALA A 56 9.15 -7.07 20.18
C ALA A 56 8.72 -5.62 20.43
N ASP A 57 9.49 -4.88 21.19
CA ASP A 57 9.28 -3.47 21.45
C ASP A 57 10.19 -2.63 20.55
N HIS A 58 9.60 -2.02 19.53
CA HIS A 58 10.30 -1.17 18.56
C HIS A 58 10.38 0.32 18.99
N ARG A 59 9.99 0.65 20.22
CA ARG A 59 10.11 2.03 20.73
C ARG A 59 11.57 2.36 21.02
N ASN A 60 11.99 3.52 20.56
CA ASN A 60 13.29 4.07 20.96
C ASN A 60 13.21 4.67 22.38
N GLN A 61 14.35 5.20 22.89
CA GLN A 61 14.43 5.84 24.22
C GLN A 61 13.44 6.99 24.44
N LYS A 62 12.90 7.60 23.37
CA LYS A 62 11.88 8.65 23.43
C LYS A 62 10.45 8.09 23.28
N GLY A 63 10.27 6.78 23.34
CA GLY A 63 8.99 6.11 23.17
C GLY A 63 8.45 6.10 21.73
N ARG A 64 9.26 6.43 20.74
CA ARG A 64 8.84 6.51 19.33
C ARG A 64 9.16 5.20 18.59
N VAL A 65 8.21 4.70 17.83
CA VAL A 65 8.42 3.58 16.91
C VAL A 65 8.98 4.12 15.60
N GLN A 66 10.18 3.68 15.22
CA GLN A 66 10.86 4.09 13.97
C GLN A 66 11.34 2.89 13.14
N THR A 67 11.26 1.71 13.71
CA THR A 67 11.66 0.43 13.09
C THR A 67 10.55 -0.58 13.28
N GLY A 68 10.76 -1.79 12.79
CA GLY A 68 9.83 -2.89 12.90
C GLY A 68 9.08 -3.13 11.60
N GLU A 69 8.52 -4.28 11.53
CA GLU A 69 7.85 -4.83 10.37
C GLU A 69 6.50 -4.15 10.14
N GLU A 70 6.09 -4.10 8.89
CA GLU A 70 4.81 -3.55 8.44
C GLU A 70 4.09 -4.58 7.59
N LEU A 71 2.83 -4.81 7.90
CA LEU A 71 2.02 -5.84 7.29
C LEU A 71 0.73 -5.24 6.70
N LEU A 72 0.15 -5.94 5.74
CA LEU A 72 -1.22 -5.74 5.28
C LEU A 72 -2.01 -6.99 5.62
N THR A 73 -3.17 -6.83 6.24
CA THR A 73 -4.03 -7.94 6.62
C THR A 73 -5.43 -7.73 6.07
N VAL A 74 -6.02 -8.80 5.53
CA VAL A 74 -7.44 -8.88 5.24
C VAL A 74 -8.15 -9.68 6.33
N PHE A 75 -9.27 -9.14 6.79
CA PHE A 75 -10.12 -9.74 7.81
C PHE A 75 -11.49 -10.02 7.23
N ASP A 76 -12.08 -11.14 7.64
CA ASP A 76 -13.49 -11.41 7.43
C ASP A 76 -14.36 -10.37 8.16
N GLY A 77 -15.20 -9.67 7.42
CA GLY A 77 -15.94 -8.53 7.94
C GLY A 77 -17.04 -8.90 8.93
N LEU A 78 -17.52 -10.13 8.89
CA LEU A 78 -18.54 -10.63 9.82
C LEU A 78 -17.94 -11.07 11.15
N THR A 79 -16.81 -11.76 11.12
CA THR A 79 -16.21 -12.39 12.31
C THR A 79 -15.01 -11.62 12.85
N GLY A 80 -14.40 -10.75 12.05
CA GLY A 80 -13.15 -10.05 12.37
C GLY A 80 -11.94 -10.97 12.47
N LYS A 81 -12.02 -12.21 11.97
CA LYS A 81 -10.89 -13.13 11.89
C LYS A 81 -9.96 -12.74 10.77
N ALA A 82 -8.66 -12.74 11.02
CA ALA A 82 -7.67 -12.55 9.95
C ALA A 82 -7.72 -13.74 8.96
N ILE A 83 -7.88 -13.42 7.67
CA ILE A 83 -7.90 -14.40 6.59
C ILE A 83 -6.49 -14.58 6.03
N HIS A 84 -5.82 -13.48 5.66
CA HIS A 84 -4.48 -13.51 5.09
C HIS A 84 -3.69 -12.26 5.47
N THR A 85 -2.38 -12.45 5.65
CA THR A 85 -1.43 -11.37 5.97
C THR A 85 -0.21 -11.45 5.08
N VAL A 86 0.19 -10.30 4.52
CA VAL A 86 1.38 -10.14 3.67
C VAL A 86 2.24 -8.97 4.14
N TRP A 87 3.47 -8.88 3.64
CA TRP A 87 4.30 -7.69 3.81
C TRP A 87 3.61 -6.47 3.20
N TYR A 88 3.61 -5.34 3.92
CA TYR A 88 3.20 -4.05 3.33
C TYR A 88 4.23 -3.63 2.28
N ASN A 89 3.79 -3.17 1.12
CA ASN A 89 4.71 -2.89 0.01
C ASN A 89 4.61 -1.42 -0.48
N PRO A 90 5.72 -0.63 -0.48
CA PRO A 90 7.01 -0.97 0.13
C PRO A 90 6.98 -0.82 1.65
N ASN A 91 7.80 -1.59 2.35
CA ASN A 91 7.95 -1.51 3.79
C ASN A 91 9.35 -1.02 4.23
N ARG A 92 9.65 -1.10 5.52
CA ARG A 92 10.90 -0.58 6.11
C ARG A 92 12.12 -1.49 5.92
N GLY A 93 12.11 -2.42 5.01
CA GLY A 93 13.28 -3.25 4.72
C GLY A 93 13.01 -4.74 4.67
N TYR A 94 11.76 -5.14 4.56
CA TYR A 94 11.29 -6.51 4.48
C TYR A 94 10.47 -6.72 3.20
N GLY A 95 10.40 -7.94 2.72
CA GLY A 95 9.61 -8.31 1.55
C GLY A 95 10.03 -7.60 0.26
N VAL A 96 9.17 -7.68 -0.74
CA VAL A 96 9.33 -7.00 -2.02
C VAL A 96 9.33 -5.49 -1.83
N GLY A 97 10.23 -4.77 -2.51
CA GLY A 97 10.38 -3.32 -2.39
C GLY A 97 11.03 -2.84 -1.09
N GLY A 98 11.63 -3.73 -0.32
CA GLY A 98 12.17 -3.49 1.02
C GLY A 98 13.17 -2.36 1.18
N LYS A 99 14.40 -2.65 1.61
CA LYS A 99 15.36 -1.61 2.05
C LYS A 99 15.73 -0.58 1.00
N ALA A 100 15.93 -1.01 -0.24
CA ALA A 100 16.38 -0.11 -1.31
C ALA A 100 15.31 0.94 -1.65
N GLU A 101 14.05 0.54 -1.62
CA GLU A 101 12.93 1.43 -1.93
C GLU A 101 12.57 2.35 -0.76
N TYR A 102 12.83 1.94 0.46
CA TYR A 102 12.55 2.76 1.64
C TYR A 102 13.51 3.93 1.82
N ALA A 103 14.69 3.88 1.25
CA ALA A 103 15.66 4.97 1.34
C ALA A 103 15.25 6.18 0.50
N GLY A 104 15.63 7.37 0.95
CA GLY A 104 15.50 8.59 0.14
C GLY A 104 14.11 9.22 0.08
N TRP A 105 13.31 9.09 1.13
CA TRP A 105 11.99 9.75 1.23
C TRP A 105 12.03 11.28 1.35
N GLY A 106 13.22 11.88 1.33
CA GLY A 106 13.38 13.32 1.48
C GLY A 106 13.13 13.84 2.89
N ASP A 107 12.92 12.97 3.85
CA ASP A 107 12.81 13.33 5.25
C ASP A 107 14.19 13.73 5.79
N LYS A 108 14.32 14.95 6.29
CA LYS A 108 15.53 15.39 7.00
C LYS A 108 15.57 14.89 8.44
N SER A 109 14.44 14.37 8.93
CA SER A 109 14.31 13.91 10.31
C SER A 109 14.33 12.39 10.38
N THR A 110 14.89 11.86 11.45
CA THR A 110 14.87 10.43 11.76
C THR A 110 13.48 9.90 12.08
N ILE A 111 12.44 10.74 12.08
CA ILE A 111 11.06 10.32 12.35
C ILE A 111 10.31 9.85 11.11
N GLY A 112 10.88 10.04 9.90
CA GLY A 112 10.32 9.47 8.67
C GLY A 112 8.91 9.95 8.33
N ASN A 113 8.63 11.24 8.53
CA ASN A 113 7.29 11.78 8.39
C ASN A 113 6.69 11.56 6.99
N ARG A 114 7.48 11.81 5.92
CA ARG A 114 6.99 11.73 4.54
C ARG A 114 6.76 10.30 4.08
N GLY A 115 7.61 9.38 4.47
CA GLY A 115 7.44 7.94 4.20
C GLY A 115 6.35 7.27 5.05
N GLU A 116 5.72 8.01 5.97
CA GLU A 116 4.65 7.53 6.84
C GLU A 116 3.31 8.26 6.54
N ARG A 117 3.10 8.63 5.29
CA ARG A 117 1.87 9.22 4.77
C ARG A 117 1.14 8.18 3.95
N TYR A 118 -0.10 7.91 4.31
CA TYR A 118 -0.89 6.82 3.74
C TYR A 118 -2.22 7.33 3.23
N LEU A 119 -2.61 6.86 2.06
CA LEU A 119 -3.95 6.99 1.49
C LEU A 119 -4.37 5.60 0.98
N ALA A 120 -5.65 5.37 0.75
CA ALA A 120 -6.14 4.15 0.15
C ALA A 120 -7.49 4.38 -0.54
N CYS A 121 -7.77 3.57 -1.55
CA CYS A 121 -9.05 3.53 -2.24
C CYS A 121 -9.38 2.10 -2.71
N VAL A 122 -10.64 1.90 -3.07
CA VAL A 122 -11.12 0.73 -3.81
C VAL A 122 -11.24 1.15 -5.27
N ALA A 123 -10.75 0.34 -6.19
CA ALA A 123 -10.79 0.64 -7.63
C ALA A 123 -11.16 -0.60 -8.46
N ASN A 124 -12.01 -0.40 -9.47
CA ASN A 124 -12.45 -1.44 -10.42
C ASN A 124 -11.48 -1.50 -11.60
N LEU A 125 -10.25 -1.97 -11.35
CA LEU A 125 -9.17 -1.98 -12.33
C LEU A 125 -9.38 -2.96 -13.51
N ASP A 126 -10.38 -3.84 -13.43
CA ASP A 126 -10.84 -4.74 -14.50
C ASP A 126 -12.31 -4.48 -14.86
N GLY A 127 -12.85 -3.32 -14.47
CA GLY A 127 -14.23 -2.90 -14.68
C GLY A 127 -15.20 -3.37 -13.58
N GLU A 128 -16.36 -2.73 -13.53
CA GLU A 128 -17.36 -2.85 -12.44
C GLU A 128 -17.92 -4.28 -12.24
N THR A 129 -17.79 -5.17 -13.22
CA THR A 129 -18.28 -6.56 -13.13
C THR A 129 -17.27 -7.53 -12.54
N LYS A 130 -16.07 -7.06 -12.21
CA LYS A 130 -14.99 -7.85 -11.63
C LYS A 130 -14.74 -7.44 -10.18
N ALA A 131 -14.10 -8.35 -9.46
CA ALA A 131 -13.68 -8.06 -8.10
C ALA A 131 -12.74 -6.85 -8.07
N PRO A 132 -13.00 -5.84 -7.22
CA PRO A 132 -12.19 -4.64 -7.18
C PRO A 132 -10.86 -4.89 -6.47
N SER A 133 -9.90 -4.04 -6.76
CA SER A 133 -8.60 -4.03 -6.07
C SER A 133 -8.60 -3.06 -4.89
N ALA A 134 -7.88 -3.40 -3.83
CA ALA A 134 -7.48 -2.47 -2.80
C ALA A 134 -6.21 -1.73 -3.27
N VAL A 135 -6.25 -0.40 -3.39
CA VAL A 135 -5.07 0.39 -3.71
C VAL A 135 -4.55 1.05 -2.45
N MET A 136 -3.42 0.59 -1.95
CA MET A 136 -2.79 1.06 -0.71
C MET A 136 -1.62 1.98 -1.07
N CYS A 137 -1.75 3.26 -0.72
CA CYS A 137 -0.75 4.26 -1.10
C CYS A 137 0.18 4.58 0.06
N ARG A 138 1.43 4.94 -0.25
CA ARG A 138 2.43 5.37 0.71
C ARG A 138 3.26 6.51 0.16
N GLY A 139 3.43 7.55 0.98
CA GLY A 139 4.25 8.73 0.65
C GLY A 139 3.51 9.77 -0.19
N TYR A 140 3.75 11.03 0.13
CA TYR A 140 3.44 12.19 -0.68
C TYR A 140 4.32 13.36 -0.24
N TYR A 141 4.40 14.45 -1.02
CA TYR A 141 5.40 15.54 -0.96
C TYR A 141 6.81 15.11 -1.39
N THR A 142 7.04 13.85 -1.68
CA THR A 142 8.26 13.28 -2.26
C THR A 142 7.88 12.06 -3.09
N ARG A 143 8.60 10.94 -2.95
CA ARG A 143 8.21 9.69 -3.58
C ARG A 143 6.78 9.32 -3.23
N SER A 144 6.07 8.80 -4.19
CA SER A 144 4.74 8.24 -4.01
C SER A 144 4.71 6.81 -4.54
N TYR A 145 4.07 5.95 -3.76
CA TYR A 145 3.85 4.56 -4.12
C TYR A 145 2.36 4.28 -4.05
N LEU A 146 1.85 3.66 -5.11
CA LEU A 146 0.50 3.13 -5.17
C LEU A 146 0.62 1.64 -5.39
N TRP A 147 0.09 0.86 -4.49
CA TRP A 147 0.18 -0.59 -4.48
C TRP A 147 -1.22 -1.19 -4.64
N ALA A 148 -1.52 -1.78 -5.79
CA ALA A 148 -2.76 -2.49 -6.04
C ALA A 148 -2.65 -3.94 -5.56
N VAL A 149 -3.65 -4.36 -4.82
CA VAL A 149 -3.74 -5.68 -4.19
C VAL A 149 -5.11 -6.27 -4.48
N ASP A 150 -5.13 -7.45 -5.05
CA ASP A 150 -6.34 -8.25 -5.27
C ASP A 150 -6.55 -9.21 -4.10
N PHE A 151 -7.81 -9.54 -3.83
CA PHE A 151 -8.19 -10.59 -2.89
C PHE A 151 -9.02 -11.65 -3.61
N ASP A 152 -8.65 -12.93 -3.49
CA ASP A 152 -9.32 -14.04 -4.17
C ASP A 152 -10.23 -14.88 -3.25
N GLY A 153 -10.67 -14.29 -2.12
CA GLY A 153 -11.44 -14.97 -1.08
C GLY A 153 -10.57 -15.75 -0.09
N LYS A 154 -9.26 -15.84 -0.33
CA LYS A 154 -8.31 -16.56 0.53
C LYS A 154 -7.00 -15.82 0.71
N ARG A 155 -6.50 -15.18 -0.32
CA ARG A 155 -5.17 -14.58 -0.38
C ARG A 155 -5.18 -13.19 -0.95
N LEU A 156 -4.41 -12.31 -0.32
CA LEU A 156 -3.99 -11.05 -0.91
C LEU A 156 -2.87 -11.33 -1.93
N LYS A 157 -2.97 -10.73 -3.11
CA LYS A 157 -1.98 -10.84 -4.19
C LYS A 157 -1.64 -9.47 -4.71
N THR A 158 -0.37 -9.14 -4.79
CA THR A 158 0.05 -7.92 -5.47
C THR A 158 -0.34 -8.00 -6.94
N ARG A 159 -1.10 -7.01 -7.40
CA ARG A 159 -1.39 -6.81 -8.82
C ARG A 159 -0.24 -6.03 -9.46
N TRP A 160 0.05 -4.87 -8.93
CA TRP A 160 1.18 -4.03 -9.33
C TRP A 160 1.57 -3.04 -8.22
N LEU A 161 2.80 -2.52 -8.32
CA LEU A 161 3.29 -1.41 -7.52
C LEU A 161 3.82 -0.31 -8.45
N HIS A 162 3.13 0.82 -8.49
CA HIS A 162 3.62 2.06 -9.09
C HIS A 162 4.53 2.79 -8.11
N ALA A 163 5.70 3.24 -8.57
CA ALA A 163 6.62 4.03 -7.80
C ALA A 163 7.05 5.28 -8.57
N SER A 164 6.59 6.46 -8.18
CA SER A 164 7.11 7.74 -8.67
C SER A 164 8.31 8.15 -7.82
N LEU A 165 9.51 7.91 -8.35
CA LEU A 165 10.79 8.00 -7.64
C LEU A 165 11.39 9.40 -7.65
N SER A 166 11.07 10.19 -8.67
CA SER A 166 11.43 11.59 -8.84
C SER A 166 10.45 12.29 -9.79
N ASP A 167 10.58 13.59 -9.96
CA ASP A 167 9.77 14.37 -10.93
C ASP A 167 9.85 13.85 -12.37
N SER A 168 10.91 13.14 -12.71
CA SER A 168 11.18 12.69 -14.07
C SER A 168 11.23 11.17 -14.23
N HIS A 169 10.94 10.40 -13.18
CA HIS A 169 11.13 8.95 -13.19
C HIS A 169 10.06 8.22 -12.40
N TRP A 170 9.36 7.31 -13.07
CA TRP A 170 8.51 6.33 -12.40
C TRP A 170 8.83 4.90 -12.87
N ARG A 171 8.40 3.93 -12.08
CA ARG A 171 8.62 2.51 -12.29
C ARG A 171 7.40 1.72 -11.84
N LEU A 172 7.08 0.68 -12.59
CA LEU A 172 6.04 -0.31 -12.27
C LEU A 172 6.70 -1.65 -12.02
N THR A 173 6.33 -2.29 -10.92
CA THR A 173 6.72 -3.67 -10.63
C THR A 173 5.50 -4.56 -10.52
N ASP A 174 5.64 -5.83 -10.89
CA ASP A 174 4.63 -6.88 -10.70
C ASP A 174 4.62 -7.44 -9.27
N GLY A 175 3.84 -8.51 -9.07
CA GLY A 175 3.72 -9.20 -7.80
C GLY A 175 4.99 -9.87 -7.30
N GLU A 176 5.90 -10.18 -8.19
CA GLU A 176 7.21 -10.79 -7.90
C GLU A 176 8.31 -9.73 -7.65
N GLY A 177 7.95 -8.45 -7.76
CA GLY A 177 8.90 -7.34 -7.61
C GLY A 177 9.79 -7.11 -8.83
N VAL A 178 9.42 -7.70 -9.97
CA VAL A 178 10.13 -7.49 -11.24
C VAL A 178 9.66 -6.20 -11.87
N VAL A 179 10.60 -5.37 -12.33
CA VAL A 179 10.27 -4.15 -13.07
C VAL A 179 9.70 -4.54 -14.44
N VAL A 180 8.43 -4.29 -14.65
CA VAL A 180 7.72 -4.61 -15.90
C VAL A 180 7.59 -3.39 -16.83
N ARG A 181 7.63 -2.19 -16.26
CA ARG A 181 7.63 -0.92 -17.01
C ARG A 181 8.39 0.17 -16.25
N GLU A 182 9.08 1.01 -16.97
CA GLU A 182 9.81 2.14 -16.41
C GLU A 182 9.84 3.28 -17.43
N ALA A 183 9.70 4.53 -16.97
CA ALA A 183 9.88 5.71 -17.79
C ALA A 183 10.75 6.76 -17.08
N LYS A 184 11.66 7.34 -17.84
CA LYS A 184 12.64 8.34 -17.39
C LYS A 184 12.61 9.58 -18.28
N ASN A 185 13.22 10.68 -17.79
CA ASN A 185 13.31 11.94 -18.50
C ASN A 185 11.93 12.56 -18.83
N LEU A 186 10.96 12.32 -17.96
CA LEU A 186 9.64 12.92 -18.05
C LEU A 186 9.66 14.35 -17.52
N LYS A 187 8.63 15.14 -17.86
CA LYS A 187 8.44 16.50 -17.33
C LYS A 187 7.86 16.47 -15.91
N SER A 188 7.04 15.49 -15.62
CA SER A 188 6.40 15.32 -14.32
C SER A 188 5.97 13.85 -14.10
N THR A 189 5.82 13.47 -12.84
CA THR A 189 5.29 12.17 -12.40
C THR A 189 4.34 12.40 -11.23
N ALA A 190 3.91 11.35 -10.55
CA ALA A 190 3.19 11.48 -9.28
C ALA A 190 4.12 11.80 -8.09
N TYR A 191 5.41 12.05 -8.31
CA TYR A 191 6.32 12.53 -7.27
C TYR A 191 5.86 13.88 -6.72
N GLY A 192 5.87 14.04 -5.41
CA GLY A 192 5.36 15.25 -4.77
C GLY A 192 3.85 15.33 -4.65
N GLN A 193 3.11 14.48 -5.36
CA GLN A 193 1.66 14.47 -5.42
C GLN A 193 1.01 13.70 -4.25
N GLY A 194 -0.31 13.57 -4.27
CA GLY A 194 -1.09 12.85 -3.26
C GLY A 194 -1.54 13.68 -2.08
N CYS A 195 -1.11 14.90 -1.95
CA CYS A 195 -1.32 15.91 -0.90
C CYS A 195 -2.72 15.83 -0.23
N HIS A 196 -2.94 14.80 0.63
CA HIS A 196 -4.19 14.47 1.32
C HIS A 196 -5.39 14.14 0.42
N SER A 197 -5.17 13.88 -0.88
CA SER A 197 -6.24 13.64 -1.84
C SER A 197 -5.97 12.40 -2.68
N ILE A 198 -6.97 11.51 -2.70
CA ILE A 198 -7.07 10.38 -3.59
C ILE A 198 -8.52 10.28 -4.05
N ALA A 199 -8.74 10.03 -5.32
CA ALA A 199 -10.06 9.71 -5.86
C ALA A 199 -9.92 8.65 -6.96
N VAL A 200 -11.04 8.04 -7.31
CA VAL A 200 -11.13 6.97 -8.30
C VAL A 200 -12.22 7.33 -9.28
N ALA A 201 -11.96 7.23 -10.55
CA ALA A 201 -12.92 7.42 -11.64
C ALA A 201 -12.33 6.87 -12.93
N ASP A 202 -13.20 6.46 -13.85
CA ASP A 202 -12.87 6.29 -15.26
C ASP A 202 -12.69 7.69 -15.88
N VAL A 203 -11.43 8.12 -16.08
CA VAL A 203 -11.12 9.49 -16.53
C VAL A 203 -10.81 9.59 -18.02
N ASP A 204 -10.68 8.47 -18.70
CA ASP A 204 -10.41 8.40 -20.15
C ASP A 204 -11.48 7.64 -20.95
N ASP A 205 -12.59 7.26 -20.28
CA ASP A 205 -13.77 6.59 -20.86
C ASP A 205 -13.46 5.20 -21.44
N ASP A 206 -12.54 4.45 -20.83
CA ASP A 206 -12.21 3.09 -21.25
C ASP A 206 -13.01 2.00 -20.48
N GLY A 207 -13.75 2.41 -19.45
CA GLY A 207 -14.60 1.55 -18.62
C GLY A 207 -13.85 0.94 -17.42
N LEU A 208 -12.64 1.38 -17.14
CA LEU A 208 -11.80 0.95 -16.03
C LEU A 208 -11.51 2.16 -15.12
N ASP A 209 -11.16 1.91 -13.86
CA ASP A 209 -10.91 2.99 -12.92
C ASP A 209 -9.44 3.44 -12.94
N GLU A 210 -9.20 4.73 -13.05
CA GLU A 210 -7.93 5.39 -12.73
C GLU A 210 -7.90 5.87 -11.29
N ILE A 211 -6.69 6.00 -10.78
CA ILE A 211 -6.46 6.55 -9.44
C ILE A 211 -5.87 7.96 -9.57
N THR A 212 -6.65 8.98 -9.22
CA THR A 212 -6.12 10.33 -9.11
C THR A 212 -5.43 10.52 -7.77
N TYR A 213 -4.15 10.87 -7.81
CA TYR A 213 -3.28 11.06 -6.65
C TYR A 213 -2.75 12.49 -6.61
N GLY A 214 -3.49 13.37 -5.95
CA GLY A 214 -3.28 14.81 -6.08
C GLY A 214 -3.57 15.27 -7.50
N SER A 215 -2.58 15.81 -8.19
CA SER A 215 -2.70 16.29 -9.57
C SER A 215 -2.11 15.32 -10.62
N ALA A 216 -1.87 14.07 -10.23
CA ALA A 216 -1.49 12.99 -11.14
C ALA A 216 -2.59 11.95 -11.23
N ALA A 217 -2.69 11.24 -12.34
CA ALA A 217 -3.52 10.07 -12.52
C ALA A 217 -2.66 8.85 -12.88
N ILE A 218 -2.94 7.76 -12.19
CA ILE A 218 -2.36 6.45 -12.44
C ILE A 218 -3.44 5.59 -13.07
N ASP A 219 -3.12 5.05 -14.21
CA ASP A 219 -3.96 4.20 -15.03
C ASP A 219 -4.30 2.87 -14.32
N HIS A 220 -5.37 2.20 -14.74
CA HIS A 220 -5.81 0.90 -14.23
C HIS A 220 -4.69 -0.16 -14.26
N ASP A 221 -3.77 -0.08 -15.24
CA ASP A 221 -2.62 -0.97 -15.38
C ASP A 221 -1.40 -0.58 -14.50
N GLY A 222 -1.52 0.48 -13.72
CA GLY A 222 -0.47 1.00 -12.84
C GLY A 222 0.50 1.95 -13.52
N SER A 223 0.37 2.24 -14.80
CA SER A 223 1.21 3.23 -15.48
C SER A 223 0.79 4.67 -15.14
N LEU A 224 1.70 5.62 -15.35
CA LEU A 224 1.36 7.03 -15.22
C LEU A 224 0.55 7.46 -16.45
N LEU A 225 -0.70 7.86 -16.25
CA LEU A 225 -1.53 8.42 -17.32
C LEU A 225 -1.14 9.87 -17.59
N TYR A 226 -1.17 10.71 -16.56
CA TYR A 226 -0.68 12.08 -16.62
C TYR A 226 -0.26 12.63 -15.24
N SER A 227 0.46 13.76 -15.26
CA SER A 227 0.68 14.60 -14.07
C SER A 227 0.81 16.05 -14.50
N THR A 228 0.19 16.95 -13.76
CA THR A 228 0.30 18.40 -14.05
C THR A 228 1.59 19.02 -13.52
N GLY A 229 2.31 18.32 -12.65
CA GLY A 229 3.63 18.73 -12.18
C GLY A 229 3.61 20.00 -11.33
N LEU A 230 2.81 20.05 -10.29
CA LEU A 230 2.78 21.16 -9.32
C LEU A 230 3.88 21.03 -8.28
#